data_995b8e68dff4905e2d46f301e76044d3
#
_entry.id   995b8e68dff4905e2d46f301e76044d3
#
_cell.length_a   1.000
_cell.length_b   1.000
_cell.length_c   1.000
_cell.angle_alpha   90.00
_cell.angle_beta   90.00
_cell.angle_gamma   90.00
#
_symmetry.space_group_name_H-M   'P 1'
#
loop_
_entity.id
_entity.type
_entity.pdbx_description
1 polymer ?
#
loop_
_entity_poly.entity_id
_entity_poly.type
_entity_poly.pdbx_seq_one_letter_code
_entity_poly.pdbx_strand_id
1 'polypeptide(L)'
;MTKEQKSIYIKGARVHNLKNIEVEIPHNRLVVITGLSGSGKSTLAFDTIFAEGQRRYVESLSAYARQFLGKINKPDVDVITGIAPAIAIEQKVNTRNPRSTVGTTTELYDYLKLLYARIGHTFSPVSGQEVKCYTEDDVAQYILSLPEGSRVAVAAPLQLREGQGVIEKLTLVLGEGILRVHAAGETLPIEDFLPRVDENTRAEDISIVVDRAKVSQDGDLPTRLRDSVARAFSYGNGVCRIVTPEGVKEFSARFEADGIEFEPPTEHLFSFNNPLGACPTCEGYGKIIGIDEDLVIPDKRKTIYEDAVACWRGETMRAWKDQLVANAYKFDFPIHTPFYQLTAEQKRLLWRGNEYFHGLNDFFAYIDSERRKIQFRVMKARYTGKTVCPDCGGSRLRKEALYVRIGGKTIADLVVMPVETLADFFASLELDAHDTKTAARILTEIRNRLQYLMDVGLGYLTLDRLSSTLSGGESQRINLSTSLGSNLVGSLYILDEPSIGLHPVSYTHLTLPTK
;
A
#
# COMPACT_ATOMS: atom_id res chain seq x y z
N MET A 1 -24.69 31.67 34.29
CA MET A 1 -23.25 31.67 34.01
C MET A 1 -22.58 30.75 35.02
N THR A 2 -22.32 29.51 34.67
CA THR A 2 -21.57 28.52 35.47
C THR A 2 -20.12 29.02 35.55
N LYS A 3 -19.61 29.22 36.78
CA LYS A 3 -18.19 29.53 37.00
C LYS A 3 -17.35 28.48 36.27
N GLU A 4 -16.50 28.91 35.34
CA GLU A 4 -15.51 28.04 34.73
C GLU A 4 -14.70 27.37 35.85
N GLN A 5 -14.78 26.07 35.95
CA GLN A 5 -14.04 25.27 36.91
C GLN A 5 -12.58 25.25 36.47
N LYS A 6 -11.69 25.93 37.21
CA LYS A 6 -10.27 26.12 36.84
C LYS A 6 -9.38 24.94 37.17
N SER A 7 -9.93 23.87 37.78
CA SER A 7 -9.19 22.70 38.26
C SER A 7 -10.04 21.44 38.23
N ILE A 8 -9.37 20.28 38.17
CA ILE A 8 -9.94 18.98 38.47
C ILE A 8 -9.87 18.82 39.99
N TYR A 9 -11.00 18.58 40.65
CA TYR A 9 -11.06 18.35 42.08
C TYR A 9 -11.47 16.90 42.35
N ILE A 10 -10.64 16.19 43.13
CA ILE A 10 -10.83 14.79 43.51
C ILE A 10 -10.88 14.73 45.04
N LYS A 11 -11.90 14.06 45.57
CA LYS A 11 -12.03 13.83 47.01
C LYS A 11 -12.35 12.37 47.29
N GLY A 12 -11.66 11.82 48.29
CA GLY A 12 -11.92 10.48 48.78
C GLY A 12 -11.49 9.37 47.82
N ALA A 13 -10.38 9.53 47.13
CA ALA A 13 -9.86 8.49 46.25
C ALA A 13 -9.25 7.33 47.01
N ARG A 14 -9.83 6.11 46.78
CA ARG A 14 -9.51 4.85 47.52
C ARG A 14 -9.19 3.69 46.56
N VAL A 15 -9.02 3.98 45.28
CA VAL A 15 -8.69 2.96 44.26
C VAL A 15 -7.37 2.29 44.59
N HIS A 16 -7.32 0.97 44.60
CA HIS A 16 -6.16 0.13 44.95
C HIS A 16 -5.47 0.54 46.25
N ASN A 17 -4.26 1.13 46.16
CA ASN A 17 -3.43 1.51 47.31
C ASN A 17 -3.57 2.99 47.72
N LEU A 18 -4.47 3.74 47.13
CA LEU A 18 -4.75 5.13 47.53
C LEU A 18 -5.46 5.18 48.89
N LYS A 19 -4.98 6.04 49.77
CA LYS A 19 -5.43 6.12 51.17
C LYS A 19 -6.37 7.29 51.39
N ASN A 20 -7.53 7.27 50.71
CA ASN A 20 -8.58 8.30 50.86
C ASN A 20 -8.02 9.73 50.63
N ILE A 21 -7.30 9.89 49.54
CA ILE A 21 -6.63 11.16 49.26
C ILE A 21 -7.57 12.20 48.66
N GLU A 22 -7.21 13.47 48.89
CA GLU A 22 -7.84 14.65 48.29
C GLU A 22 -6.79 15.42 47.47
N VAL A 23 -7.11 15.76 46.20
CA VAL A 23 -6.17 16.38 45.26
C VAL A 23 -6.88 17.37 44.37
N GLU A 24 -6.25 18.50 44.13
CA GLU A 24 -6.66 19.50 43.16
C GLU A 24 -5.59 19.64 42.06
N ILE A 25 -6.01 19.53 40.78
CA ILE A 25 -5.14 19.57 39.61
C ILE A 25 -5.57 20.74 38.72
N PRO A 26 -4.75 21.77 38.52
CA PRO A 26 -5.12 22.91 37.71
C PRO A 26 -5.27 22.55 36.22
N HIS A 27 -6.25 23.16 35.54
CA HIS A 27 -6.41 23.07 34.10
C HIS A 27 -5.32 23.87 33.36
N ASN A 28 -5.07 23.50 32.10
CA ASN A 28 -4.15 24.18 31.18
C ASN A 28 -2.73 24.36 31.77
N ARG A 29 -2.26 23.34 32.50
CA ARG A 29 -0.93 23.29 33.11
C ARG A 29 -0.32 21.92 32.90
N LEU A 30 1.00 21.84 32.80
CA LEU A 30 1.75 20.62 32.93
C LEU A 30 1.86 20.27 34.41
N VAL A 31 1.27 19.14 34.81
CA VAL A 31 1.32 18.63 36.19
C VAL A 31 2.10 17.33 36.22
N VAL A 32 3.08 17.24 37.11
CA VAL A 32 3.92 16.05 37.27
C VAL A 32 3.58 15.35 38.59
N ILE A 33 3.21 14.06 38.50
CA ILE A 33 2.95 13.20 39.65
C ILE A 33 4.21 12.37 39.92
N THR A 34 4.85 12.60 41.06
CA THR A 34 6.10 11.91 41.45
C THR A 34 5.93 11.10 42.74
N GLY A 35 6.81 10.16 42.98
CA GLY A 35 6.82 9.33 44.18
C GLY A 35 7.52 7.99 43.98
N LEU A 36 7.70 7.23 45.05
CA LEU A 36 8.30 5.90 45.03
C LEU A 36 7.50 4.89 44.21
N SER A 37 8.15 3.82 43.74
CA SER A 37 7.42 2.72 43.09
C SER A 37 6.35 2.15 44.06
N GLY A 38 5.15 1.86 43.56
CA GLY A 38 4.04 1.38 44.40
C GLY A 38 3.33 2.45 45.24
N SER A 39 3.69 3.75 45.13
CA SER A 39 3.02 4.83 45.90
C SER A 39 1.63 5.23 45.38
N GLY A 40 1.15 4.65 44.27
CA GLY A 40 -0.18 4.94 43.72
C GLY A 40 -0.21 6.00 42.62
N LYS A 41 0.94 6.43 42.07
CA LYS A 41 1.01 7.42 40.97
C LYS A 41 0.14 7.01 39.78
N SER A 42 0.40 5.83 39.24
CA SER A 42 -0.34 5.30 38.09
C SER A 42 -1.80 5.03 38.45
N THR A 43 -2.09 4.61 39.68
CA THR A 43 -3.47 4.43 40.17
C THR A 43 -4.25 5.75 40.18
N LEU A 44 -3.63 6.85 40.62
CA LEU A 44 -4.26 8.16 40.58
C LEU A 44 -4.47 8.64 39.12
N ALA A 45 -3.43 8.52 38.29
CA ALA A 45 -3.46 9.04 36.93
C ALA A 45 -4.38 8.21 36.00
N PHE A 46 -4.21 6.88 35.98
CA PHE A 46 -4.88 6.00 35.03
C PHE A 46 -6.16 5.37 35.60
N ASP A 47 -6.08 4.72 36.77
CA ASP A 47 -7.23 3.98 37.33
C ASP A 47 -8.28 4.92 37.97
N THR A 48 -7.94 6.18 38.22
CA THR A 48 -8.84 7.17 38.82
C THR A 48 -9.24 8.26 37.82
N ILE A 49 -8.29 9.10 37.38
CA ILE A 49 -8.59 10.28 36.56
C ILE A 49 -8.96 9.86 35.13
N PHE A 50 -8.11 9.05 34.47
CA PHE A 50 -8.38 8.59 33.10
C PHE A 50 -9.66 7.75 33.05
N ALA A 51 -9.80 6.80 33.97
CA ALA A 51 -10.97 5.92 34.03
C ALA A 51 -12.29 6.70 34.17
N GLU A 52 -12.33 7.75 35.02
CA GLU A 52 -13.51 8.59 35.14
C GLU A 52 -13.75 9.48 33.93
N GLY A 53 -12.68 10.04 33.33
CA GLY A 53 -12.77 10.82 32.08
C GLY A 53 -13.33 9.99 30.93
N GLN A 54 -12.82 8.77 30.76
CA GLN A 54 -13.30 7.82 29.76
C GLN A 54 -14.75 7.37 30.04
N ARG A 55 -15.10 7.09 31.30
CA ARG A 55 -16.46 6.72 31.70
C ARG A 55 -17.47 7.82 31.33
N ARG A 56 -17.18 9.08 31.64
CA ARG A 56 -18.06 10.22 31.31
C ARG A 56 -18.17 10.44 29.80
N TYR A 57 -17.07 10.26 29.08
CA TYR A 57 -17.10 10.33 27.61
C TYR A 57 -18.01 9.25 27.03
N VAL A 58 -17.87 7.98 27.47
CA VAL A 58 -18.73 6.87 27.02
C VAL A 58 -20.18 7.11 27.41
N GLU A 59 -20.46 7.64 28.59
CA GLU A 59 -21.83 7.99 29.01
C GLU A 59 -22.48 9.07 28.13
N SER A 60 -21.69 9.96 27.54
CA SER A 60 -22.21 10.98 26.63
C SER A 60 -22.59 10.43 25.24
N LEU A 61 -22.17 9.22 24.89
CA LEU A 61 -22.47 8.57 23.63
C LEU A 61 -23.91 8.00 23.61
N SER A 62 -24.40 7.69 22.39
CA SER A 62 -25.72 7.07 22.22
C SER A 62 -25.80 5.71 22.92
N ALA A 63 -27.02 5.28 23.28
CA ALA A 63 -27.25 3.97 23.92
C ALA A 63 -26.73 2.81 23.05
N TYR A 64 -26.83 2.93 21.74
CA TYR A 64 -26.31 1.94 20.80
C TYR A 64 -24.77 1.85 20.86
N ALA A 65 -24.05 2.98 20.81
CA ALA A 65 -22.58 2.99 20.88
C ALA A 65 -22.08 2.41 22.23
N ARG A 66 -22.78 2.66 23.35
CA ARG A 66 -22.43 2.12 24.66
C ARG A 66 -22.48 0.60 24.73
N GLN A 67 -23.34 -0.07 23.95
CA GLN A 67 -23.42 -1.54 23.93
C GLN A 67 -22.13 -2.19 23.40
N PHE A 68 -21.43 -1.54 22.48
CA PHE A 68 -20.18 -2.05 21.90
C PHE A 68 -18.95 -1.76 22.77
N LEU A 69 -18.96 -0.68 23.54
CA LEU A 69 -17.81 -0.25 24.36
C LEU A 69 -17.74 -0.95 25.71
N GLY A 70 -18.80 -1.65 26.09
CA GLY A 70 -18.92 -2.33 27.39
C GLY A 70 -19.13 -1.37 28.56
N LYS A 71 -19.30 -1.93 29.75
CA LYS A 71 -19.52 -1.17 30.98
C LYS A 71 -18.18 -0.78 31.60
N ILE A 72 -17.92 0.51 31.72
CA ILE A 72 -16.76 1.05 32.44
C ILE A 72 -17.15 1.24 33.89
N ASN A 73 -16.40 0.62 34.80
CA ASN A 73 -16.65 0.73 36.24
C ASN A 73 -16.28 2.13 36.72
N LYS A 74 -17.11 2.66 37.63
CA LYS A 74 -16.80 3.92 38.33
C LYS A 74 -15.63 3.68 39.29
N PRO A 75 -14.56 4.53 39.28
CA PRO A 75 -13.51 4.44 40.28
C PRO A 75 -14.06 4.69 41.70
N ASP A 76 -13.43 4.11 42.72
CA ASP A 76 -13.79 4.30 44.12
C ASP A 76 -13.34 5.66 44.63
N VAL A 77 -14.21 6.66 44.45
CA VAL A 77 -14.01 8.05 44.86
C VAL A 77 -15.31 8.66 45.30
N ASP A 78 -15.29 9.55 46.27
CA ASP A 78 -16.47 10.25 46.73
C ASP A 78 -16.94 11.29 45.68
N VAL A 79 -16.05 12.13 45.23
CA VAL A 79 -16.34 13.19 44.25
C VAL A 79 -15.19 13.40 43.29
N ILE A 80 -15.50 13.50 42.00
CA ILE A 80 -14.58 14.04 40.96
C ILE A 80 -15.34 15.09 40.14
N THR A 81 -14.81 16.27 40.03
CA THR A 81 -15.38 17.36 39.23
C THR A 81 -14.31 17.98 38.33
N GLY A 82 -14.72 18.67 37.27
CA GLY A 82 -13.79 19.38 36.34
C GLY A 82 -13.04 18.50 35.37
N ILE A 83 -13.37 17.20 35.24
CA ILE A 83 -12.70 16.30 34.27
C ILE A 83 -13.16 16.62 32.85
N ALA A 84 -12.18 16.85 31.94
CA ALA A 84 -12.33 16.88 30.50
C ALA A 84 -12.21 15.46 29.88
N PRO A 85 -12.57 15.26 28.60
CA PRO A 85 -12.24 14.03 27.89
C PRO A 85 -10.75 13.71 28.04
N ALA A 86 -10.45 12.48 28.45
CA ALA A 86 -9.08 12.09 28.78
C ALA A 86 -8.49 11.11 27.77
N ILE A 87 -7.22 11.33 27.40
CA ILE A 87 -6.43 10.46 26.52
C ILE A 87 -5.25 9.95 27.34
N ALA A 88 -5.07 8.63 27.36
CA ALA A 88 -3.96 7.98 28.04
C ALA A 88 -2.92 7.51 27.04
N ILE A 89 -1.65 7.76 27.31
CA ILE A 89 -0.50 7.31 26.53
C ILE A 89 0.38 6.44 27.43
N GLU A 90 0.09 5.12 27.36
CA GLU A 90 0.78 4.09 28.13
C GLU A 90 1.90 3.45 27.32
N GLN A 91 2.85 2.80 28.02
CA GLN A 91 3.95 2.03 27.38
C GLN A 91 3.52 0.66 26.84
N LYS A 92 2.27 0.26 27.03
CA LYS A 92 1.80 -1.05 26.62
C LYS A 92 1.79 -1.18 25.11
N VAL A 93 2.50 -2.18 24.58
CA VAL A 93 2.45 -2.55 23.16
C VAL A 93 1.15 -3.32 22.91
N ASN A 94 0.30 -2.82 22.02
CA ASN A 94 -0.89 -3.54 21.61
C ASN A 94 -0.53 -4.64 20.59
N THR A 95 -0.32 -5.87 21.08
CA THR A 95 0.12 -7.02 20.26
C THR A 95 -1.04 -7.84 19.69
N ARG A 96 -2.29 -7.47 19.95
CA ARG A 96 -3.48 -8.30 19.63
C ARG A 96 -3.74 -8.47 18.13
N ASN A 97 -3.36 -7.49 17.30
CA ASN A 97 -3.57 -7.56 15.86
C ASN A 97 -2.25 -7.82 15.12
N PRO A 98 -2.06 -9.03 14.54
CA PRO A 98 -0.82 -9.38 13.84
C PRO A 98 -0.63 -8.62 12.52
N ARG A 99 -1.64 -7.93 12.01
CA ARG A 99 -1.58 -7.11 10.79
C ARG A 99 -1.25 -5.64 11.06
N SER A 100 -1.30 -5.21 12.33
CA SER A 100 -1.02 -3.82 12.71
C SER A 100 0.44 -3.46 12.47
N THR A 101 0.66 -2.32 11.82
CA THR A 101 1.99 -1.77 11.50
C THR A 101 2.10 -0.34 11.99
N VAL A 102 3.31 0.22 11.99
CA VAL A 102 3.53 1.65 12.25
C VAL A 102 2.64 2.50 11.36
N GLY A 103 2.59 2.21 10.05
CA GLY A 103 1.76 2.95 9.11
C GLY A 103 0.27 2.94 9.42
N THR A 104 -0.27 1.79 9.89
CA THR A 104 -1.69 1.70 10.28
C THR A 104 -1.98 2.34 11.63
N THR A 105 -1.03 2.27 12.56
CA THR A 105 -1.19 2.88 13.89
C THR A 105 -1.11 4.40 13.85
N THR A 106 -0.31 4.96 12.93
CA THR A 106 -0.16 6.40 12.70
C THR A 106 -1.17 6.97 11.70
N GLU A 107 -2.04 6.13 11.14
CA GLU A 107 -2.98 6.46 10.05
C GLU A 107 -2.29 6.89 8.74
N LEU A 108 -0.95 6.95 8.69
CA LEU A 108 -0.21 7.31 7.47
C LEU A 108 -0.55 6.38 6.29
N TYR A 109 -0.73 5.09 6.58
CA TYR A 109 -1.09 4.13 5.54
C TYR A 109 -2.46 4.42 4.91
N ASP A 110 -3.41 4.93 5.69
CA ASP A 110 -4.74 5.29 5.18
C ASP A 110 -4.66 6.51 4.26
N TYR A 111 -3.84 7.50 4.61
CA TYR A 111 -3.58 8.64 3.71
C TYR A 111 -2.81 8.23 2.45
N LEU A 112 -1.86 7.28 2.55
CA LEU A 112 -1.18 6.75 1.37
C LEU A 112 -2.14 6.03 0.42
N LYS A 113 -3.04 5.18 0.94
CA LYS A 113 -4.08 4.53 0.12
C LYS A 113 -4.94 5.55 -0.61
N LEU A 114 -5.38 6.59 0.11
CA LEU A 114 -6.18 7.66 -0.46
C LEU A 114 -5.40 8.43 -1.54
N LEU A 115 -4.12 8.73 -1.30
CA LEU A 115 -3.26 9.40 -2.26
C LEU A 115 -3.13 8.59 -3.55
N TYR A 116 -2.78 7.30 -3.44
CA TYR A 116 -2.65 6.40 -4.60
C TYR A 116 -3.96 6.19 -5.36
N ALA A 117 -5.11 6.18 -4.66
CA ALA A 117 -6.42 6.11 -5.28
C ALA A 117 -6.81 7.39 -6.05
N ARG A 118 -6.26 8.55 -5.68
CA ARG A 118 -6.64 9.86 -6.26
C ARG A 118 -5.71 10.32 -7.38
N ILE A 119 -4.42 10.11 -7.24
CA ILE A 119 -3.39 10.59 -8.16
C ILE A 119 -2.38 9.51 -8.58
N GLY A 120 -2.69 8.25 -8.33
CA GLY A 120 -1.81 7.14 -8.74
C GLY A 120 -1.93 6.85 -10.22
N HIS A 121 -0.81 6.78 -10.93
CA HIS A 121 -0.74 6.42 -12.33
C HIS A 121 -0.41 4.94 -12.48
N THR A 122 -1.19 4.23 -13.29
CA THR A 122 -1.00 2.79 -13.55
C THR A 122 -0.03 2.60 -14.71
N PHE A 123 0.92 1.68 -14.56
CA PHE A 123 1.89 1.35 -15.60
C PHE A 123 1.80 -0.13 -15.98
N SER A 124 1.86 -0.42 -17.28
CA SER A 124 1.89 -1.80 -17.76
C SER A 124 3.17 -2.51 -17.28
N PRO A 125 3.07 -3.73 -16.74
CA PRO A 125 4.23 -4.52 -16.37
C PRO A 125 5.02 -5.05 -17.59
N VAL A 126 4.44 -5.00 -18.79
CA VAL A 126 5.05 -5.51 -20.03
C VAL A 126 5.84 -4.41 -20.72
N SER A 127 5.19 -3.31 -21.11
CA SER A 127 5.83 -2.19 -21.83
C SER A 127 6.41 -1.12 -20.92
N GLY A 128 5.99 -1.06 -19.65
CA GLY A 128 6.34 0.03 -18.73
C GLY A 128 5.67 1.37 -19.07
N GLN A 129 4.77 1.39 -20.06
CA GLN A 129 4.02 2.59 -20.43
C GLN A 129 2.88 2.85 -19.47
N GLU A 130 2.51 4.12 -19.32
CA GLU A 130 1.37 4.53 -18.53
C GLU A 130 0.06 4.11 -19.19
N VAL A 131 -0.80 3.43 -18.43
CA VAL A 131 -2.14 3.02 -18.85
C VAL A 131 -3.09 4.19 -18.63
N LYS A 132 -3.65 4.70 -19.71
CA LYS A 132 -4.59 5.83 -19.66
C LYS A 132 -5.97 5.41 -20.16
N CYS A 133 -6.99 5.81 -19.42
CA CYS A 133 -8.37 5.78 -19.85
C CYS A 133 -8.74 7.17 -20.34
N TYR A 134 -9.04 7.30 -21.61
CA TYR A 134 -9.39 8.58 -22.22
C TYR A 134 -10.91 8.76 -22.25
N THR A 135 -11.37 9.93 -21.80
CA THR A 135 -12.76 10.36 -21.97
C THR A 135 -12.96 11.00 -23.33
N GLU A 136 -14.22 11.17 -23.72
CA GLU A 136 -14.58 11.91 -24.94
C GLU A 136 -14.04 13.34 -24.91
N ASP A 137 -14.00 13.94 -23.72
CA ASP A 137 -13.46 15.29 -23.53
C ASP A 137 -11.94 15.34 -23.75
N ASP A 138 -11.19 14.36 -23.25
CA ASP A 138 -9.74 14.29 -23.43
C ASP A 138 -9.37 14.19 -24.89
N VAL A 139 -10.08 13.34 -25.65
CA VAL A 139 -9.84 13.18 -27.09
C VAL A 139 -10.25 14.43 -27.86
N ALA A 140 -11.37 15.06 -27.50
CA ALA A 140 -11.80 16.31 -28.13
C ALA A 140 -10.79 17.44 -27.86
N GLN A 141 -10.28 17.57 -26.62
CA GLN A 141 -9.23 18.54 -26.28
C GLN A 141 -7.93 18.27 -27.04
N TYR A 142 -7.55 17.00 -27.18
CA TYR A 142 -6.39 16.66 -28.00
C TYR A 142 -6.56 17.14 -29.43
N ILE A 143 -7.73 16.91 -30.06
CA ILE A 143 -8.01 17.39 -31.42
C ILE A 143 -7.92 18.92 -31.48
N LEU A 144 -8.49 19.64 -30.51
CA LEU A 144 -8.45 21.09 -30.45
C LEU A 144 -7.07 21.68 -30.16
N SER A 145 -6.14 20.89 -29.59
CA SER A 145 -4.76 21.28 -29.37
C SER A 145 -3.88 21.24 -30.63
N LEU A 146 -4.37 20.59 -31.69
CA LEU A 146 -3.67 20.54 -32.99
C LEU A 146 -3.67 21.93 -33.66
N PRO A 147 -2.72 22.20 -34.57
CA PRO A 147 -2.67 23.48 -35.28
C PRO A 147 -3.98 23.85 -35.96
N GLU A 148 -4.37 25.12 -35.88
CA GLU A 148 -5.59 25.62 -36.51
C GLU A 148 -5.56 25.33 -38.01
N GLY A 149 -6.69 24.84 -38.54
CA GLY A 149 -6.78 24.42 -39.92
C GLY A 149 -6.41 22.98 -40.23
N SER A 150 -5.86 22.24 -39.24
CA SER A 150 -5.54 20.81 -39.39
C SER A 150 -6.76 19.99 -39.77
N ARG A 151 -6.61 19.09 -40.73
CA ARG A 151 -7.65 18.13 -41.11
C ARG A 151 -7.51 16.88 -40.26
N VAL A 152 -8.58 16.51 -39.55
CA VAL A 152 -8.63 15.31 -38.71
C VAL A 152 -9.80 14.44 -39.10
N ALA A 153 -9.62 13.12 -39.00
CA ALA A 153 -10.73 12.19 -39.05
C ALA A 153 -10.84 11.44 -37.73
N VAL A 154 -12.05 11.44 -37.16
CA VAL A 154 -12.38 10.62 -35.99
C VAL A 154 -12.81 9.26 -36.53
N ALA A 155 -12.07 8.22 -36.17
CA ALA A 155 -12.26 6.87 -36.69
C ALA A 155 -12.31 5.85 -35.55
N ALA A 156 -12.81 4.66 -35.84
CA ALA A 156 -12.84 3.53 -34.94
C ALA A 156 -12.24 2.28 -35.63
N PRO A 157 -11.46 1.43 -34.94
CA PRO A 157 -10.99 0.18 -35.51
C PRO A 157 -12.17 -0.71 -35.87
N LEU A 158 -12.05 -1.45 -36.98
CA LEU A 158 -13.11 -2.35 -37.42
C LEU A 158 -13.19 -3.55 -36.50
N GLN A 159 -14.31 -3.71 -35.79
CA GLN A 159 -14.54 -4.83 -34.87
C GLN A 159 -15.38 -5.92 -35.57
N LEU A 160 -14.85 -7.13 -35.65
CA LEU A 160 -15.56 -8.30 -36.17
C LEU A 160 -16.14 -9.13 -35.02
N ARG A 161 -17.31 -9.72 -35.26
CA ARG A 161 -17.85 -10.78 -34.41
C ARG A 161 -17.25 -12.13 -34.81
N GLU A 162 -17.31 -13.10 -33.93
CA GLU A 162 -16.85 -14.46 -34.21
C GLU A 162 -17.56 -15.02 -35.48
N GLY A 163 -16.76 -15.41 -36.49
CA GLY A 163 -17.26 -15.90 -37.77
C GLY A 163 -17.71 -14.83 -38.78
N GLN A 164 -17.57 -13.53 -38.47
CA GLN A 164 -17.99 -12.45 -39.38
C GLN A 164 -16.86 -12.02 -40.32
N GLY A 165 -17.15 -11.92 -41.61
CA GLY A 165 -16.17 -11.43 -42.60
C GLY A 165 -16.06 -9.90 -42.64
N VAL A 166 -14.88 -9.41 -43.10
CA VAL A 166 -14.61 -7.95 -43.25
C VAL A 166 -15.65 -7.30 -44.21
N ILE A 167 -15.93 -7.93 -45.36
CA ILE A 167 -16.89 -7.42 -46.36
C ILE A 167 -18.28 -7.28 -45.77
N GLU A 168 -18.76 -8.31 -45.06
CA GLU A 168 -20.05 -8.32 -44.40
C GLU A 168 -20.16 -7.18 -43.39
N LYS A 169 -19.16 -6.99 -42.54
CA LYS A 169 -19.13 -5.94 -41.52
C LYS A 169 -19.11 -4.55 -42.16
N LEU A 170 -18.30 -4.33 -43.21
CA LEU A 170 -18.26 -3.05 -43.92
C LEU A 170 -19.60 -2.71 -44.61
N THR A 171 -20.30 -3.72 -45.16
CA THR A 171 -21.62 -3.54 -45.74
C THR A 171 -22.67 -3.14 -44.70
N LEU A 172 -22.61 -3.74 -43.50
CA LEU A 172 -23.49 -3.34 -42.40
C LEU A 172 -23.25 -1.89 -41.96
N VAL A 173 -21.97 -1.52 -41.78
CA VAL A 173 -21.55 -0.17 -41.37
C VAL A 173 -21.94 0.88 -42.41
N LEU A 174 -21.87 0.54 -43.70
CA LEU A 174 -22.36 1.38 -44.80
C LEU A 174 -23.85 1.62 -44.68
N GLY A 175 -24.65 0.59 -44.34
CA GLY A 175 -26.09 0.70 -44.10
C GLY A 175 -26.44 1.58 -42.88
N GLU A 176 -25.53 1.72 -41.90
CA GLU A 176 -25.66 2.62 -40.75
C GLU A 176 -25.26 4.08 -41.06
N GLY A 177 -24.86 4.38 -42.31
CA GLY A 177 -24.53 5.73 -42.77
C GLY A 177 -23.05 6.12 -42.62
N ILE A 178 -22.15 5.20 -42.31
CA ILE A 178 -20.72 5.45 -42.35
C ILE A 178 -20.19 5.14 -43.74
N LEU A 179 -19.70 6.17 -44.41
CA LEU A 179 -19.40 6.10 -45.85
C LEU A 179 -17.90 5.85 -46.16
N ARG A 180 -17.01 5.94 -45.18
CA ARG A 180 -15.55 5.93 -45.41
C ARG A 180 -14.81 5.04 -44.47
N VAL A 181 -13.69 4.51 -44.95
CA VAL A 181 -12.69 3.79 -44.18
C VAL A 181 -11.32 4.45 -44.33
N HIS A 182 -10.50 4.26 -43.33
CA HIS A 182 -9.06 4.54 -43.38
C HIS A 182 -8.33 3.20 -43.32
N ALA A 183 -7.56 2.90 -44.36
CA ALA A 183 -6.76 1.69 -44.47
C ALA A 183 -5.51 1.97 -45.31
N ALA A 184 -4.40 1.33 -44.97
CA ALA A 184 -3.09 1.47 -45.64
C ALA A 184 -2.64 2.94 -45.81
N GLY A 185 -2.97 3.82 -44.84
CA GLY A 185 -2.59 5.25 -44.86
C GLY A 185 -3.52 6.14 -45.70
N GLU A 186 -4.55 5.60 -46.36
CA GLU A 186 -5.49 6.35 -47.18
C GLU A 186 -6.91 6.33 -46.63
N THR A 187 -7.66 7.42 -46.81
CA THR A 187 -9.07 7.50 -46.46
C THR A 187 -9.93 7.43 -47.71
N LEU A 188 -10.62 6.33 -47.91
CA LEU A 188 -11.40 6.00 -49.11
C LEU A 188 -12.91 5.81 -48.80
N PRO A 189 -13.81 5.98 -49.77
CA PRO A 189 -15.17 5.48 -49.66
C PRO A 189 -15.17 3.96 -49.44
N ILE A 190 -16.14 3.46 -48.65
CA ILE A 190 -16.27 2.01 -48.40
C ILE A 190 -16.52 1.27 -49.73
N GLU A 191 -17.34 1.83 -50.62
CA GLU A 191 -17.63 1.24 -51.93
C GLU A 191 -16.39 1.01 -52.79
N ASP A 192 -15.41 1.95 -52.74
CA ASP A 192 -14.13 1.85 -53.47
C ASP A 192 -13.13 0.91 -52.78
N PHE A 193 -13.30 0.67 -51.47
CA PHE A 193 -12.46 -0.21 -50.68
C PHE A 193 -12.90 -1.67 -50.77
N LEU A 194 -14.19 -1.96 -50.79
CA LEU A 194 -14.73 -3.32 -50.82
C LEU A 194 -14.11 -4.24 -51.89
N PRO A 195 -13.88 -3.76 -53.14
CA PRO A 195 -13.21 -4.61 -54.16
C PRO A 195 -11.74 -4.91 -53.88
N ARG A 196 -11.11 -4.20 -52.95
CA ARG A 196 -9.68 -4.37 -52.57
C ARG A 196 -9.48 -5.32 -51.39
N VAL A 197 -10.57 -5.77 -50.74
CA VAL A 197 -10.52 -6.69 -49.61
C VAL A 197 -10.22 -8.09 -50.12
N ASP A 198 -9.12 -8.67 -49.64
CA ASP A 198 -8.67 -10.02 -49.94
C ASP A 198 -8.56 -10.87 -48.65
N GLU A 199 -8.12 -12.14 -48.78
CA GLU A 199 -7.96 -13.06 -47.68
C GLU A 199 -6.85 -12.62 -46.68
N ASN A 200 -5.95 -11.72 -47.07
CA ASN A 200 -4.88 -11.21 -46.24
C ASN A 200 -5.26 -9.89 -45.53
N THR A 201 -6.42 -9.33 -45.85
CA THR A 201 -6.90 -8.06 -45.28
C THR A 201 -7.30 -8.28 -43.81
N ARG A 202 -6.53 -7.70 -42.89
CA ARG A 202 -6.81 -7.79 -41.46
C ARG A 202 -7.75 -6.66 -41.02
N ALA A 203 -8.76 -7.02 -40.21
CA ALA A 203 -9.68 -6.02 -39.65
C ALA A 203 -8.98 -4.97 -38.79
N GLU A 204 -7.88 -5.34 -38.12
CA GLU A 204 -7.07 -4.47 -37.25
C GLU A 204 -6.46 -3.28 -38.01
N ASP A 205 -6.16 -3.46 -39.29
CA ASP A 205 -5.57 -2.43 -40.17
C ASP A 205 -6.60 -1.48 -40.76
N ILE A 206 -7.90 -1.76 -40.55
CA ILE A 206 -9.01 -0.98 -41.07
C ILE A 206 -9.65 -0.15 -39.97
N SER A 207 -9.88 1.12 -40.24
CA SER A 207 -10.65 2.01 -39.36
C SER A 207 -11.82 2.60 -40.08
N ILE A 208 -13.01 2.51 -39.52
CA ILE A 208 -14.22 3.19 -40.03
C ILE A 208 -14.18 4.65 -39.64
N VAL A 209 -14.42 5.56 -40.56
CA VAL A 209 -14.38 7.01 -40.33
C VAL A 209 -15.74 7.50 -39.92
N VAL A 210 -15.88 7.88 -38.65
CA VAL A 210 -17.14 8.34 -38.06
C VAL A 210 -17.44 9.81 -38.42
N ASP A 211 -16.38 10.66 -38.33
CA ASP A 211 -16.50 12.08 -38.65
C ASP A 211 -15.19 12.63 -39.22
N ARG A 212 -15.27 13.77 -39.89
CA ARG A 212 -14.12 14.55 -40.39
C ARG A 212 -14.32 16.00 -40.02
N ALA A 213 -13.31 16.57 -39.37
CA ALA A 213 -13.34 17.95 -38.94
C ALA A 213 -12.07 18.70 -39.43
N LYS A 214 -12.19 20.00 -39.51
CA LYS A 214 -11.07 20.92 -39.62
C LYS A 214 -10.97 21.65 -38.28
N VAL A 215 -9.81 21.62 -37.64
CA VAL A 215 -9.61 22.28 -36.36
C VAL A 215 -9.87 23.78 -36.52
N SER A 216 -10.82 24.30 -35.75
CA SER A 216 -11.15 25.73 -35.68
C SER A 216 -11.59 26.06 -34.24
N GLN A 217 -11.63 27.35 -33.91
CA GLN A 217 -12.12 27.81 -32.61
C GLN A 217 -13.63 28.13 -32.63
N ASP A 218 -14.38 27.65 -33.63
CA ASP A 218 -15.83 27.87 -33.72
C ASP A 218 -16.58 27.19 -32.56
N GLY A 219 -17.57 27.88 -32.00
CA GLY A 219 -18.22 27.52 -30.74
C GLY A 219 -18.93 26.18 -30.68
N ASP A 220 -19.34 25.58 -31.81
CA ASP A 220 -20.07 24.28 -31.85
C ASP A 220 -19.13 23.08 -32.07
N LEU A 221 -17.89 23.29 -32.51
CA LEU A 221 -16.95 22.23 -32.81
C LEU A 221 -16.65 21.33 -31.62
N PRO A 222 -16.39 21.83 -30.40
CA PRO A 222 -16.09 20.97 -29.24
C PRO A 222 -17.20 19.97 -28.92
N THR A 223 -18.47 20.40 -28.97
CA THR A 223 -19.63 19.52 -28.71
C THR A 223 -19.76 18.46 -29.81
N ARG A 224 -19.63 18.83 -31.06
CA ARG A 224 -19.65 17.90 -32.18
C ARG A 224 -18.53 16.87 -32.11
N LEU A 225 -17.32 17.28 -31.71
CA LEU A 225 -16.20 16.36 -31.57
C LEU A 225 -16.44 15.35 -30.45
N ARG A 226 -17.01 15.76 -29.30
CA ARG A 226 -17.39 14.84 -28.22
C ARG A 226 -18.37 13.77 -28.73
N ASP A 227 -19.43 14.18 -29.41
CA ASP A 227 -20.41 13.25 -29.94
C ASP A 227 -19.79 12.29 -30.97
N SER A 228 -18.89 12.79 -31.82
CA SER A 228 -18.20 11.98 -32.83
C SER A 228 -17.23 10.98 -32.16
N VAL A 229 -16.51 11.38 -31.12
CA VAL A 229 -15.61 10.52 -30.33
C VAL A 229 -16.42 9.47 -29.56
N ALA A 230 -17.55 9.84 -28.93
CA ALA A 230 -18.44 8.90 -28.26
C ALA A 230 -18.93 7.80 -29.20
N ARG A 231 -19.34 8.20 -30.43
CA ARG A 231 -19.71 7.24 -31.47
C ARG A 231 -18.55 6.37 -31.91
N ALA A 232 -17.34 6.94 -32.05
CA ALA A 232 -16.14 6.16 -32.39
C ALA A 232 -15.78 5.14 -31.31
N PHE A 233 -15.84 5.51 -30.03
CA PHE A 233 -15.67 4.55 -28.92
C PHE A 233 -16.73 3.43 -28.95
N SER A 234 -17.97 3.76 -29.27
CA SER A 234 -19.05 2.74 -29.39
C SER A 234 -18.78 1.75 -30.52
N TYR A 235 -18.38 2.21 -31.70
CA TYR A 235 -18.05 1.34 -32.84
C TYR A 235 -16.74 0.53 -32.64
N GLY A 236 -15.75 1.18 -32.05
CA GLY A 236 -14.42 0.58 -31.80
C GLY A 236 -14.32 -0.23 -30.51
N ASN A 237 -15.47 -0.51 -29.86
CA ASN A 237 -15.50 -1.23 -28.59
C ASN A 237 -14.56 -0.60 -27.54
N GLY A 238 -14.68 0.73 -27.36
CA GLY A 238 -13.88 1.52 -26.42
C GLY A 238 -12.56 2.06 -27.01
N VAL A 239 -12.28 1.85 -28.31
CA VAL A 239 -11.10 2.39 -28.97
C VAL A 239 -11.50 3.42 -30.02
N CYS A 240 -10.86 4.59 -30.00
CA CYS A 240 -10.99 5.66 -30.98
C CYS A 240 -9.62 5.95 -31.62
N ARG A 241 -9.59 6.17 -32.93
CA ARG A 241 -8.39 6.54 -33.68
C ARG A 241 -8.56 7.92 -34.28
N ILE A 242 -7.62 8.80 -34.02
CA ILE A 242 -7.55 10.11 -34.63
C ILE A 242 -6.53 10.06 -35.77
N VAL A 243 -7.04 10.18 -36.99
CA VAL A 243 -6.24 10.16 -38.21
C VAL A 243 -5.91 11.59 -38.62
N THR A 244 -4.64 11.88 -38.73
CA THR A 244 -4.09 13.15 -39.21
C THR A 244 -3.17 12.90 -40.40
N PRO A 245 -2.76 13.90 -41.18
CA PRO A 245 -1.77 13.74 -42.25
C PRO A 245 -0.41 13.23 -41.75
N GLU A 246 -0.10 13.41 -40.46
CA GLU A 246 1.15 13.03 -39.82
C GLU A 246 1.13 11.56 -39.32
N GLY A 247 -0.08 10.97 -39.18
CA GLY A 247 -0.25 9.59 -38.72
C GLY A 247 -1.55 9.34 -37.98
N VAL A 248 -1.66 8.15 -37.42
CA VAL A 248 -2.83 7.69 -36.64
C VAL A 248 -2.43 7.63 -35.16
N LYS A 249 -3.22 8.29 -34.31
CA LYS A 249 -3.08 8.18 -32.85
C LYS A 249 -4.30 7.48 -32.27
N GLU A 250 -4.06 6.46 -31.48
CA GLU A 250 -5.09 5.64 -30.84
C GLU A 250 -5.35 6.10 -29.41
N PHE A 251 -6.63 6.09 -29.02
CA PHE A 251 -7.12 6.42 -27.69
C PHE A 251 -8.05 5.29 -27.22
N SER A 252 -7.87 4.81 -26.02
CA SER A 252 -8.71 3.80 -25.41
C SER A 252 -9.52 4.41 -24.26
N ALA A 253 -10.85 4.21 -24.27
CA ALA A 253 -11.72 4.44 -23.13
C ALA A 253 -11.70 3.26 -22.14
N ARG A 254 -10.98 2.18 -22.47
CA ARG A 254 -10.76 1.06 -21.60
C ARG A 254 -9.45 1.25 -20.84
N PHE A 255 -9.46 0.83 -19.60
CA PHE A 255 -8.25 0.82 -18.78
C PHE A 255 -7.43 -0.45 -19.08
N GLU A 256 -6.88 -0.50 -20.31
CA GLU A 256 -6.13 -1.65 -20.83
C GLU A 256 -4.86 -1.22 -21.56
N ALA A 257 -3.81 -2.05 -21.48
CA ALA A 257 -2.58 -1.91 -22.25
C ALA A 257 -1.92 -3.29 -22.43
N ASP A 258 -1.23 -3.51 -23.55
CA ASP A 258 -0.51 -4.75 -23.86
C ASP A 258 -1.37 -6.02 -23.74
N GLY A 259 -2.68 -5.91 -24.00
CA GLY A 259 -3.66 -7.01 -23.87
C GLY A 259 -4.02 -7.37 -22.43
N ILE A 260 -3.66 -6.55 -21.46
CA ILE A 260 -4.01 -6.70 -20.05
C ILE A 260 -5.04 -5.64 -19.69
N GLU A 261 -6.16 -6.06 -19.10
CA GLU A 261 -7.14 -5.18 -18.49
C GLU A 261 -6.72 -4.86 -17.06
N PHE A 262 -6.73 -3.57 -16.69
CA PHE A 262 -6.33 -3.09 -15.38
C PHE A 262 -7.54 -2.64 -14.57
N GLU A 263 -7.46 -2.81 -13.25
CA GLU A 263 -8.43 -2.23 -12.34
C GLU A 263 -8.11 -0.76 -12.06
N PRO A 264 -9.11 0.16 -12.12
CA PRO A 264 -8.89 1.54 -11.73
C PRO A 264 -8.39 1.64 -10.27
N PRO A 265 -7.45 2.54 -9.97
CA PRO A 265 -6.94 2.72 -8.62
C PRO A 265 -8.06 3.13 -7.65
N THR A 266 -8.33 2.29 -6.65
CA THR A 266 -9.28 2.54 -5.57
C THR A 266 -8.60 2.35 -4.21
N GLU A 267 -9.13 2.94 -3.14
CA GLU A 267 -8.59 2.75 -1.79
C GLU A 267 -8.57 1.26 -1.37
N HIS A 268 -9.52 0.46 -1.87
CA HIS A 268 -9.62 -0.97 -1.59
C HIS A 268 -8.48 -1.76 -2.23
N LEU A 269 -8.03 -1.36 -3.42
CA LEU A 269 -6.91 -1.98 -4.13
C LEU A 269 -5.61 -1.91 -3.32
N PHE A 270 -5.41 -0.84 -2.55
CA PHE A 270 -4.23 -0.63 -1.71
C PHE A 270 -4.40 -1.09 -0.27
N SER A 271 -5.50 -1.76 0.07
CA SER A 271 -5.78 -2.22 1.43
C SER A 271 -5.45 -3.71 1.59
N PHE A 272 -4.38 -4.02 2.31
CA PHE A 272 -4.05 -5.42 2.65
C PHE A 272 -5.01 -6.06 3.66
N ASN A 273 -5.93 -5.30 4.26
CA ASN A 273 -7.00 -5.80 5.12
C ASN A 273 -8.31 -6.06 4.35
N ASN A 274 -8.36 -5.74 3.04
CA ASN A 274 -9.51 -5.96 2.19
C ASN A 274 -9.18 -7.07 1.16
N PRO A 275 -10.05 -8.03 0.90
CA PRO A 275 -9.83 -9.08 -0.10
C PRO A 275 -9.50 -8.56 -1.51
N LEU A 276 -10.00 -7.37 -1.89
CA LEU A 276 -9.71 -6.74 -3.18
C LEU A 276 -8.26 -6.26 -3.32
N GLY A 277 -7.59 -5.92 -2.22
CA GLY A 277 -6.21 -5.42 -2.24
C GLY A 277 -5.20 -6.41 -1.66
N ALA A 278 -5.64 -7.35 -0.83
CA ALA A 278 -4.76 -8.32 -0.19
C ALA A 278 -4.18 -9.32 -1.19
N CYS A 279 -2.91 -9.66 -1.01
CA CYS A 279 -2.30 -10.77 -1.73
C CYS A 279 -3.09 -12.07 -1.47
N PRO A 280 -3.55 -12.79 -2.51
CA PRO A 280 -4.38 -13.99 -2.34
C PRO A 280 -3.65 -15.13 -1.63
N THR A 281 -2.33 -15.22 -1.78
CA THR A 281 -1.52 -16.29 -1.19
C THR A 281 -1.29 -16.13 0.32
N CYS A 282 -1.05 -14.89 0.79
CA CYS A 282 -0.80 -14.63 2.21
C CYS A 282 -1.94 -13.89 2.90
N GLU A 283 -3.02 -13.60 2.21
CA GLU A 283 -4.22 -12.92 2.73
C GLU A 283 -3.89 -11.60 3.47
N GLY A 284 -2.89 -10.86 2.99
CA GLY A 284 -2.46 -9.59 3.57
C GLY A 284 -1.51 -9.71 4.78
N TYR A 285 -1.05 -10.90 5.13
CA TYR A 285 -0.06 -11.07 6.21
C TYR A 285 1.39 -10.78 5.78
N GLY A 286 1.70 -10.85 4.48
CA GLY A 286 3.05 -10.69 3.93
C GLY A 286 3.97 -11.87 4.20
N LYS A 287 3.52 -12.84 4.99
CA LYS A 287 4.26 -14.05 5.37
C LYS A 287 3.35 -15.27 5.24
N ILE A 288 3.95 -16.39 4.92
CA ILE A 288 3.30 -17.71 4.86
C ILE A 288 4.05 -18.71 5.74
N ILE A 289 3.41 -19.82 6.03
CA ILE A 289 4.09 -20.95 6.64
C ILE A 289 4.80 -21.72 5.53
N GLY A 290 6.11 -21.71 5.53
CA GLY A 290 6.95 -22.32 4.50
C GLY A 290 8.29 -22.77 5.06
N ILE A 291 9.18 -23.22 4.17
CA ILE A 291 10.55 -23.57 4.57
C ILE A 291 11.31 -22.28 4.86
N ASP A 292 11.83 -22.15 6.06
CA ASP A 292 12.52 -20.98 6.57
C ASP A 292 14.03 -21.09 6.33
N GLU A 293 14.60 -20.18 5.53
CA GLU A 293 16.03 -20.17 5.22
C GLU A 293 16.89 -20.05 6.49
N ASP A 294 16.46 -19.28 7.49
CA ASP A 294 17.21 -19.09 8.73
C ASP A 294 17.23 -20.36 9.58
N LEU A 295 16.20 -21.21 9.46
CA LEU A 295 16.19 -22.54 10.08
C LEU A 295 17.01 -23.56 9.29
N VAL A 296 17.01 -23.45 7.95
CA VAL A 296 17.82 -24.32 7.07
C VAL A 296 19.30 -23.98 7.17
N ILE A 297 19.65 -22.69 7.28
CA ILE A 297 21.03 -22.18 7.36
C ILE A 297 21.16 -21.28 8.61
N PRO A 298 21.23 -21.89 9.80
CA PRO A 298 21.18 -21.15 11.06
C PRO A 298 22.47 -20.38 11.36
N ASP A 299 23.61 -20.78 10.81
CA ASP A 299 24.87 -20.04 10.90
C ASP A 299 25.39 -19.69 9.51
N LYS A 300 25.08 -18.47 9.08
CA LYS A 300 25.46 -17.96 7.75
C LYS A 300 26.97 -17.69 7.60
N ARG A 301 27.74 -17.78 8.68
CA ARG A 301 29.22 -17.66 8.65
C ARG A 301 29.88 -18.96 8.18
N LYS A 302 29.17 -20.08 8.28
CA LYS A 302 29.67 -21.37 7.80
C LYS A 302 29.61 -21.45 6.28
N THR A 303 30.51 -22.24 5.73
CA THR A 303 30.55 -22.61 4.32
C THR A 303 29.69 -23.84 4.08
N ILE A 304 29.34 -24.11 2.80
CA ILE A 304 28.61 -25.34 2.46
C ILE A 304 29.43 -26.57 2.86
N TYR A 305 30.74 -26.51 2.68
CA TYR A 305 31.66 -27.59 3.07
C TYR A 305 31.64 -27.84 4.59
N GLU A 306 31.50 -26.79 5.41
CA GLU A 306 31.42 -26.85 6.87
C GLU A 306 30.02 -27.08 7.43
N ASP A 307 29.13 -27.68 6.64
CA ASP A 307 27.76 -28.00 7.05
C ASP A 307 26.91 -26.75 7.39
N ALA A 308 26.99 -25.68 6.59
CA ALA A 308 26.09 -24.53 6.71
C ALA A 308 24.62 -24.98 6.62
N VAL A 309 24.30 -25.91 5.69
CA VAL A 309 22.96 -26.44 5.45
C VAL A 309 22.61 -27.50 6.51
N ALA A 310 21.81 -27.12 7.49
CA ALA A 310 21.48 -27.95 8.63
C ALA A 310 20.66 -29.21 8.27
N CYS A 311 19.80 -29.13 7.27
CA CYS A 311 18.94 -30.25 6.85
C CYS A 311 19.71 -31.36 6.11
N TRP A 312 20.92 -31.09 5.63
CA TRP A 312 21.79 -32.08 4.99
C TRP A 312 22.76 -32.76 5.97
N ARG A 313 22.71 -32.39 7.26
CA ARG A 313 23.52 -33.04 8.29
C ARG A 313 22.99 -34.43 8.63
N GLY A 314 23.88 -35.32 8.99
CA GLY A 314 23.55 -36.71 9.34
C GLY A 314 23.76 -37.68 8.16
N GLU A 315 24.00 -38.93 8.47
CA GLU A 315 24.46 -39.97 7.51
C GLU A 315 23.51 -40.14 6.33
N THR A 316 22.19 -40.14 6.59
CA THR A 316 21.18 -40.40 5.56
C THR A 316 21.02 -39.26 4.56
N MET A 317 21.20 -38.00 5.02
CA MET A 317 20.95 -36.79 4.19
C MET A 317 22.23 -36.19 3.63
N ARG A 318 23.37 -36.65 4.05
CA ARG A 318 24.69 -36.17 3.62
C ARG A 318 24.92 -36.32 2.13
N ALA A 319 24.33 -37.32 1.51
CA ALA A 319 24.42 -37.56 0.07
C ALA A 319 24.01 -36.37 -0.79
N TRP A 320 23.06 -35.52 -0.31
CA TRP A 320 22.65 -34.28 -0.98
C TRP A 320 23.77 -33.26 -1.00
N LYS A 321 24.48 -33.08 0.12
CA LYS A 321 25.67 -32.24 0.20
C LYS A 321 26.80 -32.78 -0.66
N ASP A 322 27.08 -34.08 -0.54
CA ASP A 322 28.19 -34.72 -1.24
C ASP A 322 28.03 -34.62 -2.77
N GLN A 323 26.80 -34.69 -3.29
CA GLN A 323 26.52 -34.46 -4.70
C GLN A 323 26.90 -33.06 -5.16
N LEU A 324 26.57 -32.01 -4.38
CA LEU A 324 26.97 -30.64 -4.68
C LEU A 324 28.50 -30.49 -4.60
N VAL A 325 29.12 -30.96 -3.53
CA VAL A 325 30.57 -30.84 -3.30
C VAL A 325 31.36 -31.53 -4.42
N ALA A 326 30.96 -32.73 -4.83
CA ALA A 326 31.63 -33.50 -5.88
C ALA A 326 31.55 -32.85 -7.26
N ASN A 327 30.50 -32.09 -7.54
CA ASN A 327 30.25 -31.50 -8.85
C ASN A 327 30.49 -29.97 -8.91
N ALA A 328 30.75 -29.31 -7.80
CA ALA A 328 30.88 -27.84 -7.70
C ALA A 328 31.84 -27.21 -8.70
N TYR A 329 32.94 -27.93 -9.02
CA TYR A 329 33.95 -27.48 -10.00
C TYR A 329 33.42 -27.37 -11.44
N LYS A 330 32.32 -28.08 -11.78
CA LYS A 330 31.75 -28.08 -13.14
C LYS A 330 31.00 -26.79 -13.46
N PHE A 331 30.54 -26.07 -12.44
CA PHE A 331 29.79 -24.82 -12.58
C PHE A 331 30.29 -23.72 -11.63
N ASP A 332 31.57 -23.85 -11.22
CA ASP A 332 32.33 -22.85 -10.44
C ASP A 332 31.60 -22.38 -9.17
N PHE A 333 31.01 -23.32 -8.42
CA PHE A 333 30.30 -22.99 -7.19
C PHE A 333 31.27 -22.95 -5.98
N PRO A 334 31.34 -21.82 -5.23
CA PRO A 334 32.34 -21.62 -4.19
C PRO A 334 31.95 -22.29 -2.86
N ILE A 335 32.15 -23.60 -2.73
CA ILE A 335 31.78 -24.39 -1.54
C ILE A 335 32.48 -23.99 -0.25
N HIS A 336 33.64 -23.32 -0.34
CA HIS A 336 34.43 -22.83 0.79
C HIS A 336 34.16 -21.37 1.16
N THR A 337 33.24 -20.69 0.46
CA THR A 337 32.86 -19.32 0.78
C THR A 337 31.74 -19.33 1.81
N PRO A 338 31.79 -18.49 2.87
CA PRO A 338 30.73 -18.34 3.85
C PRO A 338 29.40 -17.98 3.18
N PHE A 339 28.30 -18.56 3.68
CA PHE A 339 26.98 -18.39 3.03
C PHE A 339 26.56 -16.91 2.89
N TYR A 340 26.90 -16.04 3.87
CA TYR A 340 26.54 -14.62 3.79
C TYR A 340 27.26 -13.88 2.66
N GLN A 341 28.41 -14.38 2.18
CA GLN A 341 29.19 -13.80 1.09
C GLN A 341 28.77 -14.31 -0.31
N LEU A 342 27.97 -15.37 -0.37
CA LEU A 342 27.46 -15.89 -1.63
C LEU A 342 26.60 -14.84 -2.33
N THR A 343 26.74 -14.73 -3.65
CA THR A 343 25.91 -13.85 -4.48
C THR A 343 24.45 -14.31 -4.46
N ALA A 344 23.52 -13.42 -4.82
CA ALA A 344 22.10 -13.76 -4.92
C ALA A 344 21.84 -14.90 -5.92
N GLU A 345 22.64 -14.99 -6.98
CA GLU A 345 22.56 -16.04 -7.99
C GLU A 345 23.05 -17.38 -7.44
N GLN A 346 24.19 -17.40 -6.73
CA GLN A 346 24.70 -18.60 -6.06
C GLN A 346 23.73 -19.12 -5.00
N LYS A 347 23.11 -18.23 -4.21
CA LYS A 347 22.05 -18.61 -3.27
C LYS A 347 20.85 -19.21 -3.98
N ARG A 348 20.37 -18.58 -5.07
CA ARG A 348 19.27 -19.15 -5.89
C ARG A 348 19.62 -20.51 -6.47
N LEU A 349 20.87 -20.70 -6.92
CA LEU A 349 21.34 -21.97 -7.46
C LEU A 349 21.33 -23.07 -6.38
N LEU A 350 21.77 -22.75 -5.14
CA LEU A 350 21.71 -23.69 -4.01
C LEU A 350 20.26 -24.17 -3.73
N TRP A 351 19.30 -23.27 -3.86
CA TRP A 351 17.88 -23.62 -3.70
C TRP A 351 17.31 -24.40 -4.88
N ARG A 352 17.60 -24.02 -6.12
CA ARG A 352 17.01 -24.62 -7.33
C ARG A 352 17.70 -25.89 -7.78
N GLY A 353 19.00 -26.02 -7.56
CA GLY A 353 19.83 -27.05 -8.17
C GLY A 353 20.10 -26.78 -9.66
N ASN A 354 20.80 -27.72 -10.30
CA ASN A 354 21.06 -27.75 -11.74
C ASN A 354 21.20 -29.21 -12.21
N GLU A 355 21.67 -29.42 -13.44
CA GLU A 355 21.89 -30.77 -14.00
C GLU A 355 22.90 -31.63 -13.24
N TYR A 356 23.76 -31.03 -12.40
CA TYR A 356 24.82 -31.71 -11.65
C TYR A 356 24.49 -32.02 -10.20
N PHE A 357 23.52 -31.31 -9.60
CA PHE A 357 23.09 -31.54 -8.22
C PHE A 357 21.64 -31.13 -7.99
N HIS A 358 20.99 -31.81 -7.07
CA HIS A 358 19.65 -31.48 -6.61
C HIS A 358 19.71 -30.43 -5.50
N GLY A 359 18.94 -29.34 -5.68
CA GLY A 359 18.89 -28.22 -4.76
C GLY A 359 18.07 -28.47 -3.50
N LEU A 360 17.98 -27.44 -2.65
CA LEU A 360 17.16 -27.49 -1.43
C LEU A 360 15.67 -27.68 -1.75
N ASN A 361 15.17 -27.11 -2.87
CA ASN A 361 13.78 -27.32 -3.29
C ASN A 361 13.49 -28.79 -3.57
N ASP A 362 14.39 -29.50 -4.27
CA ASP A 362 14.26 -30.93 -4.57
C ASP A 362 14.34 -31.75 -3.30
N PHE A 363 15.23 -31.36 -2.36
CA PHE A 363 15.33 -31.99 -1.06
C PHE A 363 14.01 -31.91 -0.29
N PHE A 364 13.39 -30.74 -0.20
CA PHE A 364 12.11 -30.61 0.50
C PHE A 364 10.95 -31.24 -0.27
N ALA A 365 10.98 -31.29 -1.60
CA ALA A 365 10.04 -32.05 -2.41
C ALA A 365 10.15 -33.55 -2.12
N TYR A 366 11.38 -34.08 -2.00
CA TYR A 366 11.62 -35.46 -1.57
C TYR A 366 11.06 -35.73 -0.16
N ILE A 367 11.34 -34.82 0.81
CA ILE A 367 10.76 -34.92 2.15
C ILE A 367 9.24 -34.96 2.13
N ASP A 368 8.62 -34.17 1.25
CA ASP A 368 7.16 -34.13 1.07
C ASP A 368 6.61 -35.40 0.45
N SER A 369 7.30 -36.01 -0.50
CA SER A 369 6.87 -37.28 -1.11
C SER A 369 6.85 -38.45 -0.09
N GLU A 370 7.75 -38.37 0.89
CA GLU A 370 7.91 -39.36 1.97
C GLU A 370 7.10 -39.05 3.26
N ARG A 371 6.14 -38.13 3.19
CA ARG A 371 5.33 -37.68 4.36
C ARG A 371 4.65 -38.76 5.17
N ARG A 372 4.49 -39.95 4.62
CA ARG A 372 3.90 -41.13 5.32
C ARG A 372 4.76 -41.55 6.51
N LYS A 373 6.08 -41.33 6.46
CA LYS A 373 7.02 -41.68 7.52
C LYS A 373 7.11 -40.52 8.53
N ILE A 374 6.93 -40.83 9.82
CA ILE A 374 6.93 -39.83 10.91
C ILE A 374 8.22 -38.99 10.92
N GLN A 375 9.37 -39.59 10.68
CA GLN A 375 10.68 -38.93 10.68
C GLN A 375 10.76 -37.77 9.68
N PHE A 376 10.16 -37.89 8.48
CA PHE A 376 10.15 -36.83 7.47
C PHE A 376 9.18 -35.72 7.81
N ARG A 377 8.03 -36.03 8.46
CA ARG A 377 7.13 -34.99 8.98
C ARG A 377 7.80 -34.14 10.07
N VAL A 378 8.51 -34.80 11.01
CA VAL A 378 9.27 -34.11 12.07
C VAL A 378 10.40 -33.28 11.47
N MET A 379 11.12 -33.83 10.46
CA MET A 379 12.18 -33.10 9.77
C MET A 379 11.63 -31.85 9.08
N LYS A 380 10.55 -31.96 8.30
CA LYS A 380 9.93 -30.79 7.67
C LYS A 380 9.49 -29.76 8.69
N ALA A 381 8.80 -30.18 9.76
CA ALA A 381 8.34 -29.28 10.83
C ALA A 381 9.48 -28.48 11.48
N ARG A 382 10.68 -29.08 11.62
CA ARG A 382 11.87 -28.41 12.16
C ARG A 382 12.34 -27.25 11.31
N TYR A 383 12.16 -27.30 9.99
CA TYR A 383 12.60 -26.28 9.03
C TYR A 383 11.44 -25.42 8.50
N THR A 384 10.24 -25.62 9.06
CA THR A 384 9.06 -24.82 8.71
C THR A 384 8.93 -23.64 9.68
N GLY A 385 8.83 -22.45 9.13
CA GLY A 385 8.70 -21.20 9.87
C GLY A 385 7.80 -20.21 9.14
N LYS A 386 7.80 -18.97 9.64
CA LYS A 386 7.11 -17.85 8.97
C LYS A 386 8.06 -17.22 7.96
N THR A 387 7.87 -17.51 6.68
CA THR A 387 8.67 -16.99 5.58
C THR A 387 7.98 -15.85 4.86
N VAL A 388 8.74 -15.02 4.17
CA VAL A 388 8.20 -13.97 3.31
C VAL A 388 7.37 -14.64 2.20
N CYS A 389 6.18 -14.09 1.93
CA CYS A 389 5.33 -14.61 0.86
C CYS A 389 6.03 -14.48 -0.49
N PRO A 390 6.18 -15.56 -1.28
CA PRO A 390 6.90 -15.50 -2.55
C PRO A 390 6.18 -14.67 -3.62
N ASP A 391 4.85 -14.59 -3.55
CA ASP A 391 4.06 -13.89 -4.56
C ASP A 391 4.09 -12.37 -4.39
N CYS A 392 3.93 -11.89 -3.17
CA CYS A 392 3.92 -10.45 -2.90
C CYS A 392 5.28 -9.90 -2.41
N GLY A 393 6.29 -10.76 -2.19
CA GLY A 393 7.59 -10.33 -1.67
C GLY A 393 7.52 -9.60 -0.32
N GLY A 394 6.47 -9.84 0.48
CA GLY A 394 6.24 -9.16 1.76
C GLY A 394 5.41 -7.87 1.68
N SER A 395 5.07 -7.37 0.49
CA SER A 395 4.26 -6.15 0.31
C SER A 395 2.83 -6.27 0.85
N ARG A 396 2.33 -7.48 1.07
CA ARG A 396 0.98 -7.85 1.52
C ARG A 396 -0.13 -7.56 0.50
N LEU A 397 0.20 -6.85 -0.57
CA LEU A 397 -0.73 -6.43 -1.62
C LEU A 397 -0.69 -7.41 -2.80
N ARG A 398 -1.75 -7.40 -3.58
CA ARG A 398 -1.79 -8.08 -4.86
C ARG A 398 -0.95 -7.32 -5.90
N LYS A 399 -0.57 -8.01 -6.98
CA LYS A 399 0.35 -7.47 -8.00
C LYS A 399 -0.21 -6.22 -8.69
N GLU A 400 -1.52 -6.18 -8.90
CA GLU A 400 -2.22 -5.08 -9.55
C GLU A 400 -2.03 -3.74 -8.80
N ALA A 401 -1.98 -3.78 -7.48
CA ALA A 401 -1.68 -2.59 -6.67
C ALA A 401 -0.25 -2.06 -6.88
N LEU A 402 0.69 -2.93 -7.28
CA LEU A 402 2.10 -2.57 -7.51
C LEU A 402 2.34 -2.00 -8.91
N TYR A 403 1.34 -2.03 -9.79
CA TYR A 403 1.42 -1.35 -11.10
C TYR A 403 1.20 0.16 -10.97
N VAL A 404 0.62 0.60 -9.85
CA VAL A 404 0.31 2.02 -9.61
C VAL A 404 1.49 2.71 -8.93
N ARG A 405 1.89 3.87 -9.47
CA ARG A 405 3.04 4.64 -9.00
C ARG A 405 2.71 6.12 -8.83
N ILE A 406 3.42 6.74 -7.89
CA ILE A 406 3.48 8.20 -7.70
C ILE A 406 4.96 8.57 -7.58
N GLY A 407 5.43 9.53 -8.36
CA GLY A 407 6.86 9.89 -8.39
C GLY A 407 7.77 8.67 -8.69
N GLY A 408 7.30 7.73 -9.51
CA GLY A 408 8.03 6.50 -9.87
C GLY A 408 8.04 5.41 -8.80
N LYS A 409 7.40 5.61 -7.63
CA LYS A 409 7.37 4.66 -6.50
C LYS A 409 5.99 4.03 -6.32
N THR A 410 5.97 2.74 -5.99
CA THR A 410 4.76 2.03 -5.56
C THR A 410 4.49 2.30 -4.07
N ILE A 411 3.27 2.06 -3.60
CA ILE A 411 2.96 2.16 -2.17
C ILE A 411 3.83 1.20 -1.33
N ALA A 412 4.17 0.03 -1.88
CA ALA A 412 5.06 -0.94 -1.23
C ALA A 412 6.49 -0.42 -1.07
N ASP A 413 7.00 0.33 -2.06
CA ASP A 413 8.32 0.96 -1.96
C ASP A 413 8.34 2.04 -0.87
N LEU A 414 7.25 2.81 -0.75
CA LEU A 414 7.18 3.89 0.25
C LEU A 414 7.14 3.37 1.68
N VAL A 415 6.39 2.29 1.95
CA VAL A 415 6.22 1.80 3.33
C VAL A 415 7.47 1.15 3.92
N VAL A 416 8.41 0.70 3.09
CA VAL A 416 9.70 0.12 3.54
C VAL A 416 10.80 1.18 3.72
N MET A 417 10.55 2.43 3.30
CA MET A 417 11.48 3.53 3.52
C MET A 417 11.49 3.96 4.98
N PRO A 418 12.64 4.33 5.57
CA PRO A 418 12.67 5.07 6.82
C PRO A 418 11.82 6.34 6.74
N VAL A 419 11.17 6.71 7.84
CA VAL A 419 10.30 7.90 7.92
C VAL A 419 11.02 9.17 7.46
N GLU A 420 12.29 9.32 7.78
CA GLU A 420 13.09 10.48 7.35
C GLU A 420 13.25 10.51 5.82
N THR A 421 13.60 9.38 5.18
CA THR A 421 13.71 9.27 3.72
C THR A 421 12.35 9.47 3.04
N LEU A 422 11.28 8.98 3.67
CA LEU A 422 9.91 9.17 3.19
C LEU A 422 9.49 10.64 3.26
N ALA A 423 9.90 11.36 4.30
CA ALA A 423 9.66 12.80 4.42
C ALA A 423 10.38 13.59 3.32
N ASP A 424 11.64 13.25 3.03
CA ASP A 424 12.41 13.84 1.92
C ASP A 424 11.75 13.56 0.56
N PHE A 425 11.26 12.35 0.35
CA PHE A 425 10.52 12.00 -0.86
C PHE A 425 9.29 12.90 -1.05
N PHE A 426 8.45 13.08 -0.01
CA PHE A 426 7.28 13.93 -0.11
C PHE A 426 7.60 15.44 -0.15
N ALA A 427 8.76 15.86 0.34
CA ALA A 427 9.21 17.25 0.21
C ALA A 427 9.65 17.58 -1.22
N SER A 428 10.30 16.61 -1.91
CA SER A 428 10.81 16.77 -3.27
C SER A 428 9.86 16.28 -4.37
N LEU A 429 8.67 15.81 -4.03
CA LEU A 429 7.71 15.26 -4.99
C LEU A 429 7.16 16.35 -5.91
N GLU A 430 7.44 16.22 -7.19
CA GLU A 430 6.90 17.05 -8.26
C GLU A 430 5.66 16.39 -8.85
N LEU A 431 4.57 17.14 -8.94
CA LEU A 431 3.29 16.72 -9.49
C LEU A 431 2.82 17.73 -10.53
N ASP A 432 2.00 17.31 -11.46
CA ASP A 432 1.34 18.23 -12.38
C ASP A 432 0.31 19.13 -11.65
N ALA A 433 -0.26 20.11 -12.36
CA ALA A 433 -1.18 21.08 -11.78
C ALA A 433 -2.50 20.45 -11.28
N HIS A 434 -2.98 19.41 -11.95
CA HIS A 434 -4.20 18.68 -11.58
C HIS A 434 -3.98 17.88 -10.30
N ASP A 435 -2.93 17.06 -10.28
CA ASP A 435 -2.59 16.20 -9.16
C ASP A 435 -2.19 17.01 -7.92
N THR A 436 -1.47 18.12 -8.11
CA THR A 436 -1.14 19.06 -7.03
C THR A 436 -2.38 19.57 -6.34
N LYS A 437 -3.40 19.98 -7.10
CA LYS A 437 -4.67 20.49 -6.55
C LYS A 437 -5.46 19.39 -5.84
N THR A 438 -5.52 18.21 -6.46
CA THR A 438 -6.26 17.04 -5.94
C THR A 438 -5.64 16.51 -4.65
N ALA A 439 -4.31 16.42 -4.59
CA ALA A 439 -3.59 15.84 -3.47
C ALA A 439 -3.25 16.83 -2.35
N ALA A 440 -3.46 18.14 -2.53
CA ALA A 440 -2.97 19.18 -1.61
C ALA A 440 -3.26 18.91 -0.14
N ARG A 441 -4.51 18.58 0.21
CA ARG A 441 -4.92 18.29 1.60
C ARG A 441 -4.30 16.99 2.12
N ILE A 442 -4.25 15.95 1.29
CA ILE A 442 -3.70 14.64 1.65
C ILE A 442 -2.20 14.77 1.93
N LEU A 443 -1.48 15.47 1.05
CA LEU A 443 -0.03 15.70 1.21
C LEU A 443 0.28 16.53 2.46
N THR A 444 -0.55 17.52 2.79
CA THR A 444 -0.39 18.28 4.04
C THR A 444 -0.50 17.38 5.25
N GLU A 445 -1.49 16.48 5.30
CA GLU A 445 -1.66 15.55 6.40
C GLU A 445 -0.52 14.53 6.50
N ILE A 446 -0.06 13.99 5.36
CA ILE A 446 1.09 13.08 5.32
C ILE A 446 2.35 13.78 5.86
N ARG A 447 2.67 14.98 5.37
CA ARG A 447 3.84 15.74 5.80
C ARG A 447 3.80 16.08 7.30
N ASN A 448 2.66 16.50 7.81
CA ASN A 448 2.49 16.80 9.23
C ASN A 448 2.74 15.54 10.09
N ARG A 449 2.15 14.39 9.73
CA ARG A 449 2.32 13.14 10.49
C ARG A 449 3.75 12.61 10.43
N LEU A 450 4.42 12.72 9.28
CA LEU A 450 5.84 12.36 9.16
C LEU A 450 6.69 13.27 10.05
N GLN A 451 6.41 14.57 10.07
CA GLN A 451 7.12 15.52 10.92
C GLN A 451 6.94 15.19 12.41
N TYR A 452 5.72 14.87 12.85
CA TYR A 452 5.51 14.45 14.25
C TYR A 452 6.29 13.19 14.63
N LEU A 453 6.40 12.20 13.73
CA LEU A 453 7.23 11.03 13.97
C LEU A 453 8.73 11.39 14.07
N MET A 454 9.19 12.34 13.27
CA MET A 454 10.57 12.82 13.34
C MET A 454 10.82 13.61 14.63
N ASP A 455 9.91 14.46 15.04
CA ASP A 455 10.00 15.28 16.25
C ASP A 455 10.11 14.43 17.53
N VAL A 456 9.46 13.24 17.54
CA VAL A 456 9.59 12.28 18.64
C VAL A 456 10.78 11.31 18.47
N GLY A 457 11.64 11.53 17.46
CA GLY A 457 12.87 10.74 17.23
C GLY A 457 12.63 9.35 16.66
N LEU A 458 11.61 9.16 15.84
CA LEU A 458 11.27 7.89 15.19
C LEU A 458 11.57 7.88 13.67
N GLY A 459 12.42 8.77 13.18
CA GLY A 459 12.78 8.89 11.77
C GLY A 459 13.36 7.63 11.13
N TYR A 460 13.98 6.77 11.94
CA TYR A 460 14.57 5.49 11.49
C TYR A 460 13.55 4.36 11.26
N LEU A 461 12.32 4.49 11.75
CA LEU A 461 11.28 3.46 11.60
C LEU A 461 10.77 3.41 10.17
N THR A 462 10.29 2.23 9.76
CA THR A 462 9.58 2.02 8.51
C THR A 462 8.08 1.82 8.78
N LEU A 463 7.22 2.20 7.83
CA LEU A 463 5.77 2.11 8.01
C LEU A 463 5.24 0.67 7.98
N ASP A 464 5.95 -0.25 7.35
CA ASP A 464 5.61 -1.69 7.28
C ASP A 464 5.98 -2.46 8.54
N ARG A 465 6.80 -1.87 9.45
CA ARG A 465 7.21 -2.52 10.69
C ARG A 465 5.99 -2.89 11.55
N LEU A 466 5.94 -4.15 11.97
CA LEU A 466 4.84 -4.66 12.79
C LEU A 466 4.80 -3.99 14.16
N SER A 467 3.64 -3.56 14.61
CA SER A 467 3.43 -2.95 15.94
C SER A 467 3.87 -3.90 17.07
N SER A 468 3.74 -5.22 16.88
CA SER A 468 4.18 -6.23 17.85
C SER A 468 5.71 -6.33 18.04
N THR A 469 6.49 -5.74 17.15
CA THR A 469 7.97 -5.73 17.22
C THR A 469 8.54 -4.45 17.81
N LEU A 470 7.67 -3.50 18.16
CA LEU A 470 8.06 -2.24 18.75
C LEU A 470 8.43 -2.41 20.22
N SER A 471 9.41 -1.67 20.67
CA SER A 471 9.67 -1.49 22.10
C SER A 471 8.57 -0.67 22.77
N GLY A 472 8.42 -0.75 24.08
CA GLY A 472 7.45 0.04 24.83
C GLY A 472 7.60 1.55 24.57
N GLY A 473 8.84 2.05 24.55
CA GLY A 473 9.12 3.46 24.27
C GLY A 473 8.80 3.89 22.83
N GLU A 474 9.05 3.02 21.82
CA GLU A 474 8.64 3.28 20.43
C GLU A 474 7.13 3.37 20.30
N SER A 475 6.40 2.40 20.90
CA SER A 475 4.94 2.38 20.91
C SER A 475 4.35 3.62 21.57
N GLN A 476 4.90 4.03 22.71
CA GLN A 476 4.48 5.23 23.43
C GLN A 476 4.69 6.51 22.58
N ARG A 477 5.87 6.65 21.93
CA ARG A 477 6.16 7.80 21.07
C ARG A 477 5.26 7.84 19.82
N ILE A 478 4.92 6.68 19.23
CA ILE A 478 3.93 6.60 18.15
C ILE A 478 2.57 7.10 18.64
N ASN A 479 2.10 6.63 19.79
CA ASN A 479 0.83 7.08 20.36
C ASN A 479 0.84 8.59 20.69
N LEU A 480 1.98 9.10 21.17
CA LEU A 480 2.16 10.54 21.41
C LEU A 480 2.06 11.34 20.11
N SER A 481 2.77 10.93 19.04
CA SER A 481 2.74 11.63 17.76
C SER A 481 1.33 11.64 17.13
N THR A 482 0.59 10.53 17.25
CA THR A 482 -0.79 10.41 16.76
C THR A 482 -1.74 11.32 17.57
N SER A 483 -1.57 11.36 18.90
CA SER A 483 -2.40 12.19 19.78
C SER A 483 -2.17 13.68 19.57
N LEU A 484 -0.91 14.10 19.36
CA LEU A 484 -0.56 15.50 19.04
C LEU A 484 -1.11 15.90 17.68
N GLY A 485 -1.11 14.99 16.70
CA GLY A 485 -1.66 15.23 15.37
C GLY A 485 -3.18 15.38 15.33
N SER A 486 -3.90 14.93 16.35
CA SER A 486 -5.38 14.99 16.39
C SER A 486 -5.96 16.37 16.69
N ASN A 487 -5.15 17.36 17.07
CA ASN A 487 -5.54 18.74 17.41
C ASN A 487 -6.76 18.84 18.36
N LEU A 488 -6.91 17.87 19.28
CA LEU A 488 -8.02 17.87 20.24
C LEU A 488 -7.79 18.95 21.32
N VAL A 489 -8.50 20.05 21.18
CA VAL A 489 -8.49 21.16 22.14
C VAL A 489 -9.39 20.81 23.33
N GLY A 490 -8.96 21.17 24.55
CA GLY A 490 -9.74 20.95 25.77
C GLY A 490 -9.74 19.52 26.28
N SER A 491 -8.80 18.69 25.86
CA SER A 491 -8.62 17.30 26.33
C SER A 491 -7.52 17.22 27.39
N LEU A 492 -7.66 16.26 28.30
CA LEU A 492 -6.66 15.91 29.31
C LEU A 492 -5.74 14.79 28.78
N TYR A 493 -4.45 15.06 28.66
CA TYR A 493 -3.46 14.08 28.28
C TYR A 493 -2.77 13.50 29.51
N ILE A 494 -2.78 12.19 29.66
CA ILE A 494 -2.15 11.46 30.76
C ILE A 494 -1.03 10.60 30.19
N LEU A 495 0.21 10.89 30.60
CA LEU A 495 1.42 10.28 30.07
C LEU A 495 2.08 9.43 31.17
N ASP A 496 2.42 8.19 30.83
CA ASP A 496 3.18 7.29 31.71
C ASP A 496 4.67 7.36 31.36
N GLU A 497 5.47 7.91 32.28
CA GLU A 497 6.93 8.05 32.13
C GLU A 497 7.39 8.52 30.74
N PRO A 498 6.89 9.66 30.22
CA PRO A 498 7.07 10.06 28.82
C PRO A 498 8.52 10.37 28.43
N SER A 499 9.42 10.42 29.42
CA SER A 499 10.85 10.65 29.22
C SER A 499 11.66 9.39 28.93
N ILE A 500 11.08 8.19 29.10
CA ILE A 500 11.80 6.93 28.86
C ILE A 500 12.16 6.80 27.38
N GLY A 501 13.46 6.59 27.13
CA GLY A 501 14.02 6.39 25.80
C GLY A 501 14.16 7.65 24.96
N LEU A 502 13.94 8.84 25.51
CA LEU A 502 14.25 10.09 24.84
C LEU A 502 15.74 10.44 24.98
N HIS A 503 16.31 10.99 23.93
CA HIS A 503 17.65 11.58 24.00
C HIS A 503 17.64 12.81 24.94
N PRO A 504 18.72 13.11 25.70
CA PRO A 504 18.78 14.26 26.61
C PRO A 504 18.33 15.59 26.00
N VAL A 505 18.61 15.83 24.73
CA VAL A 505 18.18 17.05 24.00
C VAL A 505 16.65 17.10 23.86
N SER A 506 15.96 15.97 23.77
CA SER A 506 14.50 15.92 23.62
C SER A 506 13.74 16.23 24.91
N TYR A 507 14.40 16.16 26.09
CA TYR A 507 13.76 16.56 27.35
C TYR A 507 13.37 18.04 27.38
N THR A 508 14.15 18.90 26.73
CA THR A 508 13.88 20.35 26.66
C THR A 508 12.65 20.66 25.83
N HIS A 509 12.29 19.82 24.86
CA HIS A 509 11.12 19.99 24.00
C HIS A 509 9.81 19.55 24.64
N LEU A 510 9.85 18.60 25.60
CA LEU A 510 8.66 18.19 26.37
C LEU A 510 8.13 19.30 27.29
N THR A 511 8.96 20.27 27.61
CA THR A 511 8.65 21.35 28.55
C THR A 511 8.39 22.71 27.88
N LEU A 512 8.38 22.76 26.54
CA LEU A 512 8.10 24.03 25.84
C LEU A 512 6.67 24.49 26.13
N PRO A 513 6.52 25.79 26.51
CA PRO A 513 5.21 26.32 26.77
C PRO A 513 4.37 26.32 25.49
N THR A 514 3.24 25.67 25.54
CA THR A 514 2.18 25.85 24.55
C THR A 514 1.80 27.33 24.57
N LYS A 515 2.10 28.05 23.49
CA LYS A 515 1.57 29.39 23.25
C LYS A 515 0.10 29.32 22.89
#